data_dfe90c85e1c33d8cc6e5339b657a4a71
#
_entry.id   dfe90c85e1c33d8cc6e5339b657a4a71
#
_cell.length_a   1.000
_cell.length_b   1.000
_cell.length_c   1.000
_cell.angle_alpha   90.00
_cell.angle_beta   90.00
_cell.angle_gamma   90.00
#
_symmetry.space_group_name_H-M   'P 1'
#
loop_
_entity.id
_entity.type
_entity.pdbx_description
1 polymer ?
#
loop_
_entity_poly.entity_id
_entity_poly.type
_entity_poly.pdbx_seq_one_letter_code
_entity_poly.pdbx_strand_id
1 'polypeptide(L)'
;MVLKAFILRLYPNKTQRNQIHVNFGCARFVWNQMLNMHIERYKNNKKAKFQGRYSMDVMLKALKIEYPWLKQAESTSLQRVNRDLDDAFQRFFNHSLQNGFPRFKSKKNTNQSYTSKFVNNNIRIVDEHHIKLPKLGLVYFKAGRILNGKIRAVTVRVNSRKQYQASILVESENQTFKKTKKSVGIDLGLKSLTITSDGQKEDILKVDDGLNKQLRIWERKKSRRYENAKKAMAFDEHDKVLFPRTDLKQFPRYQQAVRTVAKLKKHIAERRRDNLHKLTTRLVKDYDTIVVENLSVKNMMKNHHLSASIANASWGTLISQLKYKCAWYGKKLIIIDPKNTSRICHECKQKNHEFDSLSQSEWLATREWDCPNCHAHLDRDVNAAKNILAKGLETLA
;
A
#
# COMPACT_ATOMS: atom_id res chain seq x y z
N MET A 1 16.42 13.76 11.06
CA MET A 1 15.07 13.41 11.56
C MET A 1 14.30 12.63 10.50
N VAL A 2 13.49 11.65 10.90
CA VAL A 2 12.70 10.81 9.99
C VAL A 2 11.23 10.79 10.41
N LEU A 3 10.34 10.69 9.42
CA LEU A 3 8.91 10.55 9.65
C LEU A 3 8.55 9.06 9.72
N LYS A 4 7.95 8.64 10.84
CA LYS A 4 7.46 7.28 11.07
C LYS A 4 5.95 7.31 11.31
N ALA A 5 5.22 6.37 10.72
CA ALA A 5 3.78 6.23 10.96
C ALA A 5 3.50 5.03 11.86
N PHE A 6 2.80 5.26 12.97
CA PHE A 6 2.39 4.25 13.93
C PHE A 6 0.88 4.02 13.83
N ILE A 7 0.47 2.77 13.73
CA ILE A 7 -0.95 2.42 13.63
C ILE A 7 -1.44 1.93 15.00
N LEU A 8 -2.40 2.64 15.56
CA LEU A 8 -3.08 2.30 16.81
C LEU A 8 -4.47 1.77 16.51
N ARG A 9 -4.90 0.77 17.25
CA ARG A 9 -6.29 0.31 17.24
C ARG A 9 -7.10 1.19 18.20
N LEU A 10 -8.10 1.92 17.68
CA LEU A 10 -9.00 2.76 18.48
C LEU A 10 -10.26 1.99 18.90
N TYR A 11 -10.75 2.31 20.08
CA TYR A 11 -12.00 1.79 20.66
C TYR A 11 -12.92 2.96 21.06
N PRO A 12 -13.46 3.70 20.08
CA PRO A 12 -14.32 4.85 20.35
C PRO A 12 -15.67 4.40 20.90
N ASN A 13 -16.22 5.17 21.85
CA ASN A 13 -17.60 5.04 22.34
C ASN A 13 -18.63 5.45 21.27
N LYS A 14 -19.93 5.39 21.59
CA LYS A 14 -21.03 5.70 20.64
C LYS A 14 -20.95 7.14 20.13
N THR A 15 -20.76 8.12 21.03
CA THR A 15 -20.65 9.54 20.70
C THR A 15 -19.43 9.81 19.82
N GLN A 16 -18.28 9.27 20.19
CA GLN A 16 -17.04 9.41 19.42
C GLN A 16 -17.16 8.78 18.03
N ARG A 17 -17.82 7.61 17.89
CA ARG A 17 -18.10 6.99 16.59
C ARG A 17 -18.95 7.90 15.71
N ASN A 18 -20.00 8.50 16.26
CA ASN A 18 -20.83 9.45 15.54
C ASN A 18 -20.02 10.66 15.06
N GLN A 19 -19.19 11.24 15.92
CA GLN A 19 -18.33 12.36 15.55
C GLN A 19 -17.29 11.99 14.47
N ILE A 20 -16.72 10.78 14.54
CA ILE A 20 -15.82 10.26 13.47
C ILE A 20 -16.57 10.19 12.14
N HIS A 21 -17.82 9.71 12.12
CA HIS A 21 -18.63 9.66 10.89
C HIS A 21 -19.04 11.04 10.38
N VAL A 22 -19.27 12.02 11.26
CA VAL A 22 -19.46 13.43 10.87
C VAL A 22 -18.20 13.95 10.18
N ASN A 23 -17.02 13.73 10.75
CA ASN A 23 -15.75 14.13 10.13
C ASN A 23 -15.55 13.48 8.74
N PHE A 24 -15.87 12.19 8.58
CA PHE A 24 -15.82 11.52 7.26
C PHE A 24 -16.80 12.14 6.25
N GLY A 25 -18.01 12.48 6.71
CA GLY A 25 -19.04 13.10 5.88
C GLY A 25 -18.60 14.48 5.39
N CYS A 26 -18.15 15.33 6.29
CA CYS A 26 -17.67 16.68 5.98
C CYS A 26 -16.44 16.65 5.07
N ALA A 27 -15.45 15.80 5.36
CA ALA A 27 -14.25 15.65 4.52
C ALA A 27 -14.60 15.21 3.09
N ARG A 28 -15.55 14.27 2.94
CA ARG A 28 -16.03 13.83 1.63
C ARG A 28 -16.78 14.93 0.90
N PHE A 29 -17.64 15.66 1.59
CA PHE A 29 -18.40 16.76 1.01
C PHE A 29 -17.46 17.86 0.49
N VAL A 30 -16.52 18.32 1.33
CA VAL A 30 -15.53 19.34 0.92
C VAL A 30 -14.71 18.87 -0.28
N TRP A 31 -14.22 17.63 -0.30
CA TRP A 31 -13.54 17.08 -1.47
C TRP A 31 -14.39 17.17 -2.73
N ASN A 32 -15.64 16.75 -2.64
CA ASN A 32 -16.55 16.70 -3.81
C ASN A 32 -16.92 18.11 -4.28
N GLN A 33 -17.19 19.04 -3.38
CA GLN A 33 -17.48 20.42 -3.73
C GLN A 33 -16.28 21.10 -4.41
N MET A 34 -15.09 21.00 -3.80
CA MET A 34 -13.88 21.57 -4.40
C MET A 34 -13.57 20.96 -5.77
N LEU A 35 -13.73 19.65 -5.91
CA LEU A 35 -13.54 18.99 -7.20
C LEU A 35 -14.57 19.48 -8.24
N ASN A 36 -15.84 19.60 -7.86
CA ASN A 36 -16.89 20.11 -8.74
C ASN A 36 -16.61 21.55 -9.19
N MET A 37 -16.21 22.42 -8.26
CA MET A 37 -15.85 23.81 -8.57
C MET A 37 -14.72 23.89 -9.61
N HIS A 38 -13.72 23.03 -9.52
CA HIS A 38 -12.64 22.95 -10.53
C HIS A 38 -13.16 22.45 -11.88
N ILE A 39 -14.06 21.47 -11.90
CA ILE A 39 -14.65 20.92 -13.12
C ILE A 39 -15.50 22.00 -13.81
N GLU A 40 -16.40 22.67 -13.08
CA GLU A 40 -17.26 23.72 -13.64
C GLU A 40 -16.43 24.92 -14.11
N ARG A 41 -15.44 25.34 -13.34
CA ARG A 41 -14.52 26.41 -13.76
C ARG A 41 -13.82 26.09 -15.08
N TYR A 42 -13.34 24.87 -15.26
CA TYR A 42 -12.69 24.44 -16.50
C TYR A 42 -13.67 24.33 -17.67
N LYS A 43 -14.90 23.86 -17.42
CA LYS A 43 -15.96 23.82 -18.44
C LYS A 43 -16.30 25.22 -18.96
N ASN A 44 -16.43 26.19 -18.05
CA ASN A 44 -16.78 27.57 -18.38
C ASN A 44 -15.63 28.33 -19.06
N ASN A 45 -14.40 28.01 -18.71
CA ASN A 45 -13.19 28.60 -19.31
C ASN A 45 -12.05 27.60 -19.36
N LYS A 46 -11.82 26.98 -20.52
CA LYS A 46 -10.74 26.00 -20.74
C LYS A 46 -9.33 26.56 -20.52
N LYS A 47 -9.16 27.89 -20.56
CA LYS A 47 -7.88 28.58 -20.28
C LYS A 47 -7.72 28.98 -18.82
N ALA A 48 -8.70 28.69 -17.95
CA ALA A 48 -8.65 29.06 -16.55
C ALA A 48 -7.48 28.33 -15.83
N LYS A 49 -6.61 29.10 -15.19
CA LYS A 49 -5.49 28.56 -14.40
C LYS A 49 -6.01 27.73 -13.24
N PHE A 50 -5.35 26.62 -12.94
CA PHE A 50 -5.66 25.78 -11.78
C PHE A 50 -5.53 26.58 -10.48
N GLN A 51 -6.49 26.43 -9.60
CA GLN A 51 -6.49 27.05 -8.28
C GLN A 51 -6.00 26.04 -7.23
N GLY A 52 -4.80 26.24 -6.72
CA GLY A 52 -4.18 25.37 -5.74
C GLY A 52 -4.80 25.50 -4.34
N ARG A 53 -4.21 24.79 -3.39
CA ARG A 53 -4.68 24.64 -2.00
C ARG A 53 -5.03 25.95 -1.29
N TYR A 54 -4.28 27.03 -1.51
CA TYR A 54 -4.53 28.31 -0.83
C TYR A 54 -5.86 28.94 -1.29
N SER A 55 -6.12 28.92 -2.58
CA SER A 55 -7.42 29.36 -3.11
C SER A 55 -8.57 28.47 -2.60
N MET A 56 -8.36 27.14 -2.56
CA MET A 56 -9.34 26.22 -1.97
C MET A 56 -9.57 26.46 -0.47
N ASP A 57 -8.57 26.89 0.28
CA ASP A 57 -8.73 27.23 1.70
C ASP A 57 -9.56 28.52 1.90
N VAL A 58 -9.47 29.50 0.96
CA VAL A 58 -10.37 30.66 0.91
C VAL A 58 -11.79 30.21 0.57
N MET A 59 -11.97 29.38 -0.46
CA MET A 59 -13.29 28.82 -0.83
C MET A 59 -13.90 28.00 0.30
N LEU A 60 -13.11 27.30 1.11
CA LEU A 60 -13.58 26.57 2.28
C LEU A 60 -14.20 27.48 3.34
N LYS A 61 -13.74 28.74 3.48
CA LYS A 61 -14.38 29.72 4.36
C LYS A 61 -15.79 30.06 3.86
N ALA A 62 -15.95 30.31 2.56
CA ALA A 62 -17.25 30.54 1.95
C ALA A 62 -18.19 29.33 2.11
N LEU A 63 -17.69 28.11 1.83
CA LEU A 63 -18.47 26.89 2.04
C LEU A 63 -18.94 26.71 3.49
N LYS A 64 -18.16 27.14 4.49
CA LYS A 64 -18.59 27.08 5.90
C LYS A 64 -19.66 28.12 6.27
N ILE A 65 -19.80 29.17 5.49
CA ILE A 65 -20.91 30.13 5.62
C ILE A 65 -22.16 29.52 4.99
N GLU A 66 -22.05 29.04 3.78
CA GLU A 66 -23.16 28.41 3.03
C GLU A 66 -23.65 27.11 3.71
N TYR A 67 -22.72 26.30 4.23
CA TYR A 67 -23.00 25.03 4.91
C TYR A 67 -22.52 25.04 6.35
N PRO A 68 -23.23 25.67 7.32
CA PRO A 68 -22.79 25.87 8.72
C PRO A 68 -22.47 24.56 9.45
N TRP A 69 -23.09 23.43 9.07
CA TRP A 69 -22.83 22.10 9.65
C TRP A 69 -21.40 21.61 9.43
N LEU A 70 -20.64 22.17 8.46
CA LEU A 70 -19.21 21.87 8.29
C LEU A 70 -18.37 22.29 9.52
N LYS A 71 -18.87 23.22 10.35
CA LYS A 71 -18.22 23.63 11.63
C LYS A 71 -18.25 22.51 12.68
N GLN A 72 -19.09 21.49 12.51
CA GLN A 72 -19.09 20.30 13.38
C GLN A 72 -17.84 19.44 13.21
N ALA A 73 -17.23 19.47 12.03
CA ALA A 73 -15.99 18.74 11.78
C ALA A 73 -14.77 19.48 12.35
N GLU A 74 -13.70 18.72 12.52
CA GLU A 74 -12.39 19.25 12.90
C GLU A 74 -11.82 20.10 11.76
N SER A 75 -11.43 21.34 12.08
CA SER A 75 -11.10 22.38 11.07
C SER A 75 -9.87 22.03 10.24
N THR A 76 -8.79 21.52 10.86
CA THR A 76 -7.55 21.19 10.14
C THR A 76 -7.74 19.98 9.23
N SER A 77 -8.73 19.12 9.52
CA SER A 77 -9.06 17.99 8.66
C SER A 77 -9.68 18.44 7.33
N LEU A 78 -10.48 19.51 7.34
CA LEU A 78 -11.06 20.07 6.12
C LEU A 78 -10.01 20.77 5.26
N GLN A 79 -9.09 21.53 5.89
CA GLN A 79 -7.94 22.11 5.17
C GLN A 79 -7.02 21.02 4.59
N ARG A 80 -6.88 19.89 5.31
CA ARG A 80 -6.10 18.76 4.78
C ARG A 80 -6.74 18.17 3.53
N VAL A 81 -8.07 18.17 3.41
CA VAL A 81 -8.78 17.73 2.20
C VAL A 81 -8.37 18.56 0.98
N ASN A 82 -8.28 19.90 1.13
CA ASN A 82 -7.85 20.78 0.05
C ASN A 82 -6.42 20.47 -0.41
N ARG A 83 -5.52 20.23 0.54
CA ARG A 83 -4.16 19.80 0.22
C ARG A 83 -4.13 18.45 -0.50
N ASP A 84 -4.90 17.48 -0.02
CA ASP A 84 -4.96 16.15 -0.63
C ASP A 84 -5.52 16.20 -2.06
N LEU A 85 -6.47 17.12 -2.33
CA LEU A 85 -7.01 17.36 -3.66
C LEU A 85 -5.99 18.07 -4.56
N ASP A 86 -5.30 19.08 -4.05
CA ASP A 86 -4.20 19.74 -4.75
C ASP A 86 -3.10 18.74 -5.13
N ASP A 87 -2.63 17.93 -4.17
CA ASP A 87 -1.66 16.85 -4.42
C ASP A 87 -2.16 15.84 -5.47
N ALA A 88 -3.48 15.60 -5.56
CA ALA A 88 -4.06 14.71 -6.56
C ALA A 88 -4.05 15.35 -7.97
N PHE A 89 -4.34 16.65 -8.09
CA PHE A 89 -4.24 17.39 -9.34
C PHE A 89 -2.78 17.53 -9.81
N GLN A 90 -1.85 17.83 -8.91
CA GLN A 90 -0.41 17.90 -9.25
C GLN A 90 0.09 16.57 -9.83
N ARG A 91 -0.36 15.44 -9.27
CA ARG A 91 -0.03 14.11 -9.81
C ARG A 91 -0.71 13.84 -11.16
N PHE A 92 -1.91 14.36 -11.39
CA PHE A 92 -2.59 14.26 -12.68
C PHE A 92 -1.87 15.07 -13.76
N PHE A 93 -1.45 16.31 -13.45
CA PHE A 93 -0.71 17.16 -14.37
C PHE A 93 0.72 16.65 -14.64
N ASN A 94 1.29 15.87 -13.73
CA ASN A 94 2.59 15.24 -13.97
C ASN A 94 2.41 13.95 -14.79
N HIS A 95 2.54 14.08 -16.11
CA HIS A 95 2.36 12.97 -17.06
C HIS A 95 3.30 11.80 -16.83
N SER A 96 4.49 12.00 -16.23
CA SER A 96 5.43 10.92 -15.91
C SER A 96 4.87 9.94 -14.88
N LEU A 97 3.91 10.36 -14.03
CA LEU A 97 3.31 9.52 -12.99
C LEU A 97 2.11 8.70 -13.48
N GLN A 98 1.59 8.94 -14.69
CA GLN A 98 0.44 8.25 -15.29
C GLN A 98 -0.79 8.16 -14.36
N ASN A 99 -1.02 9.17 -13.52
CA ASN A 99 -2.18 9.22 -12.64
C ASN A 99 -3.41 9.74 -13.39
N GLY A 100 -4.57 9.12 -13.13
CA GLY A 100 -5.84 9.57 -13.68
C GLY A 100 -6.38 10.82 -12.97
N PHE A 101 -7.38 11.46 -13.60
CA PHE A 101 -8.10 12.61 -13.04
C PHE A 101 -8.69 12.30 -11.66
N PRO A 102 -8.69 13.24 -10.70
CA PRO A 102 -9.31 13.05 -9.40
C PRO A 102 -10.79 12.67 -9.50
N ARG A 103 -11.25 11.75 -8.67
CA ARG A 103 -12.63 11.23 -8.70
C ARG A 103 -13.43 11.67 -7.48
N PHE A 104 -14.76 11.81 -7.67
CA PHE A 104 -15.69 12.04 -6.56
C PHE A 104 -15.62 10.88 -5.54
N LYS A 105 -15.69 11.24 -4.27
CA LYS A 105 -15.71 10.27 -3.16
C LYS A 105 -17.14 9.84 -2.84
N SER A 106 -17.36 8.53 -2.70
CA SER A 106 -18.68 7.94 -2.41
C SER A 106 -18.80 7.51 -0.94
N LYS A 107 -19.99 7.67 -0.35
CA LYS A 107 -20.34 7.10 0.97
C LYS A 107 -20.33 5.57 0.97
N LYS A 108 -20.51 4.94 -0.20
CA LYS A 108 -20.47 3.46 -0.36
C LYS A 108 -19.07 2.89 -0.15
N ASN A 109 -18.02 3.72 -0.24
CA ASN A 109 -16.66 3.28 0.08
C ASN A 109 -16.54 3.00 1.58
N THR A 110 -16.22 1.75 1.92
CA THR A 110 -16.11 1.29 3.31
C THR A 110 -14.81 1.73 4.00
N ASN A 111 -13.81 2.17 3.23
CA ASN A 111 -12.53 2.66 3.73
C ASN A 111 -12.55 4.19 3.79
N GLN A 112 -13.16 4.73 4.84
CA GLN A 112 -13.23 6.19 5.05
C GLN A 112 -12.13 6.64 6.00
N SER A 113 -11.61 7.84 5.77
CA SER A 113 -10.58 8.45 6.62
C SER A 113 -10.64 9.98 6.58
N TYR A 114 -10.13 10.60 7.64
CA TYR A 114 -9.77 12.02 7.67
C TYR A 114 -8.44 12.18 8.40
N THR A 115 -7.71 13.26 8.11
CA THR A 115 -6.41 13.54 8.72
C THR A 115 -6.44 14.90 9.41
N SER A 116 -6.13 14.92 10.70
CA SER A 116 -5.95 16.14 11.48
C SER A 116 -4.47 16.47 11.63
N LYS A 117 -4.10 17.73 11.46
CA LYS A 117 -2.74 18.23 11.72
C LYS A 117 -2.55 18.47 13.22
N PHE A 118 -1.32 18.30 13.68
CA PHE A 118 -0.94 18.75 15.01
C PHE A 118 -0.79 20.28 15.01
N VAL A 119 -1.60 20.95 15.83
CA VAL A 119 -1.57 22.40 16.05
C VAL A 119 -1.93 22.66 17.51
N ASN A 120 -1.16 23.49 18.21
CA ASN A 120 -1.46 23.92 19.58
C ASN A 120 -1.83 22.75 20.52
N ASN A 121 -1.06 21.68 20.49
CA ASN A 121 -1.24 20.50 21.35
C ASN A 121 -2.65 19.84 21.29
N ASN A 122 -3.33 19.98 20.13
CA ASN A 122 -4.66 19.40 19.90
C ASN A 122 -4.67 17.87 19.81
N ILE A 123 -3.50 17.25 19.58
CA ILE A 123 -3.30 15.79 19.50
C ILE A 123 -2.18 15.43 20.49
N ARG A 124 -2.47 14.60 21.47
CA ARG A 124 -1.47 14.13 22.43
C ARG A 124 -1.78 12.72 22.93
N ILE A 125 -0.73 11.94 23.19
CA ILE A 125 -0.83 10.72 24.00
C ILE A 125 -0.91 11.17 25.45
N VAL A 126 -1.94 10.77 26.16
CA VAL A 126 -2.18 11.15 27.56
C VAL A 126 -1.57 10.12 28.49
N ASP A 127 -1.78 8.85 28.19
CA ASP A 127 -1.23 7.69 28.88
C ASP A 127 -1.04 6.49 27.92
N GLU A 128 -0.72 5.33 28.44
CA GLU A 128 -0.49 4.11 27.66
C GLU A 128 -1.69 3.65 26.81
N HIS A 129 -2.89 4.11 27.16
CA HIS A 129 -4.14 3.65 26.56
C HIS A 129 -5.03 4.77 26.02
N HIS A 130 -4.70 6.03 26.25
CA HIS A 130 -5.54 7.15 25.86
C HIS A 130 -4.82 8.16 24.97
N ILE A 131 -5.45 8.47 23.86
CA ILE A 131 -5.05 9.55 22.96
C ILE A 131 -6.12 10.62 22.94
N LYS A 132 -5.73 11.88 23.15
CA LYS A 132 -6.59 13.04 22.92
C LYS A 132 -6.61 13.38 21.44
N LEU A 133 -7.80 13.45 20.84
CA LEU A 133 -8.02 13.80 19.45
C LEU A 133 -9.01 14.98 19.34
N PRO A 134 -8.83 15.89 18.36
CA PRO A 134 -9.73 17.02 18.18
C PRO A 134 -11.18 16.58 17.96
N LYS A 135 -12.14 17.25 18.61
CA LYS A 135 -13.57 16.94 18.58
C LYS A 135 -13.98 15.57 19.14
N LEU A 136 -13.02 14.69 19.46
CA LEU A 136 -13.30 13.36 20.03
C LEU A 136 -12.99 13.27 21.53
N GLY A 137 -12.14 14.18 22.06
CA GLY A 137 -11.65 14.07 23.43
C GLY A 137 -10.69 12.89 23.61
N LEU A 138 -10.76 12.22 24.75
CA LEU A 138 -9.94 11.05 25.08
C LEU A 138 -10.52 9.79 24.42
N VAL A 139 -9.74 9.13 23.60
CA VAL A 139 -10.12 7.89 22.91
C VAL A 139 -9.21 6.77 23.38
N TYR A 140 -9.80 5.66 23.83
CA TYR A 140 -9.06 4.46 24.23
C TYR A 140 -8.42 3.79 23.00
N PHE A 141 -7.15 3.39 23.14
CA PHE A 141 -6.43 2.66 22.10
C PHE A 141 -5.62 1.50 22.65
N LYS A 142 -5.27 0.57 21.75
CA LYS A 142 -4.23 -0.44 22.00
C LYS A 142 -3.08 -0.21 21.03
N ALA A 143 -1.87 -0.08 21.58
CA ALA A 143 -0.62 0.00 20.83
C ALA A 143 0.25 -1.21 21.12
N GLY A 144 0.98 -1.67 20.13
CA GLY A 144 2.02 -2.68 20.30
C GLY A 144 3.41 -2.08 20.50
N ARG A 145 3.56 -0.75 20.53
CA ARG A 145 4.85 -0.03 20.62
C ARG A 145 4.69 1.33 21.27
N ILE A 146 5.71 1.77 21.99
CA ILE A 146 5.81 3.12 22.52
C ILE A 146 6.03 4.12 21.39
N LEU A 147 5.30 5.22 21.43
CA LEU A 147 5.38 6.30 20.45
C LEU A 147 6.39 7.34 20.94
N ASN A 148 7.58 7.32 20.35
CA ASN A 148 8.64 8.28 20.65
C ASN A 148 8.78 9.29 19.51
N GLY A 149 8.78 10.60 19.85
CA GLY A 149 8.99 11.69 18.92
C GLY A 149 7.83 12.71 18.87
N LYS A 150 7.98 13.71 17.99
CA LYS A 150 7.02 14.83 17.86
C LYS A 150 5.88 14.43 16.91
N ILE A 151 4.65 14.44 17.41
CA ILE A 151 3.46 14.19 16.58
C ILE A 151 3.32 15.30 15.53
N ARG A 152 3.09 14.94 14.26
CA ARG A 152 2.87 15.86 13.15
C ARG A 152 1.44 15.83 12.62
N ALA A 153 0.83 14.66 12.59
CA ALA A 153 -0.55 14.47 12.15
C ALA A 153 -1.11 13.13 12.64
N VAL A 154 -2.43 13.02 12.65
CA VAL A 154 -3.14 11.76 12.89
C VAL A 154 -4.18 11.55 11.80
N THR A 155 -4.15 10.37 11.16
CA THR A 155 -5.19 9.94 10.24
C THR A 155 -6.09 8.91 10.92
N VAL A 156 -7.32 9.29 11.18
CA VAL A 156 -8.36 8.38 11.71
C VAL A 156 -9.05 7.70 10.53
N ARG A 157 -9.18 6.38 10.60
CA ARG A 157 -9.83 5.58 9.55
C ARG A 157 -10.75 4.50 10.12
N VAL A 158 -11.74 4.12 9.34
CA VAL A 158 -12.55 2.93 9.58
C VAL A 158 -12.33 1.95 8.40
N ASN A 159 -12.17 0.68 8.70
CA ASN A 159 -12.04 -0.35 7.67
C ASN A 159 -13.40 -1.04 7.39
N SER A 160 -13.43 -1.90 6.37
CA SER A 160 -14.61 -2.69 6.00
C SER A 160 -15.18 -3.58 7.12
N ARG A 161 -14.38 -3.85 8.17
CA ARG A 161 -14.78 -4.60 9.38
C ARG A 161 -15.33 -3.69 10.49
N LYS A 162 -15.59 -2.41 10.19
CA LYS A 162 -16.00 -1.38 11.15
C LYS A 162 -15.00 -1.20 12.31
N GLN A 163 -13.72 -1.44 12.05
CA GLN A 163 -12.65 -1.25 13.01
C GLN A 163 -12.02 0.12 12.82
N TYR A 164 -11.92 0.87 13.90
CA TYR A 164 -11.31 2.19 13.93
C TYR A 164 -9.80 2.08 14.20
N GLN A 165 -9.03 2.87 13.49
CA GLN A 165 -7.58 2.95 13.61
C GLN A 165 -7.13 4.40 13.51
N ALA A 166 -6.10 4.77 14.25
CA ALA A 166 -5.36 6.01 14.08
C ALA A 166 -3.97 5.69 13.52
N SER A 167 -3.59 6.33 12.43
CA SER A 167 -2.21 6.34 11.95
C SER A 167 -1.58 7.65 12.40
N ILE A 168 -0.67 7.58 13.36
CA ILE A 168 0.00 8.75 13.93
C ILE A 168 1.32 8.94 13.19
N LEU A 169 1.49 10.09 12.55
CA LEU A 169 2.74 10.50 11.93
C LEU A 169 3.60 11.19 12.98
N VAL A 170 4.73 10.60 13.27
CA VAL A 170 5.68 11.08 14.27
C VAL A 170 7.01 11.41 13.60
N GLU A 171 7.57 12.53 13.95
CA GLU A 171 8.95 12.87 13.63
C GLU A 171 9.85 12.42 14.77
N SER A 172 10.80 11.58 14.48
CA SER A 172 11.76 11.02 15.44
C SER A 172 13.18 11.16 14.92
N GLU A 173 14.14 11.02 15.82
CA GLU A 173 15.54 10.93 15.44
C GLU A 173 15.80 9.69 14.58
N ASN A 174 16.81 9.80 13.74
CA ASN A 174 17.23 8.67 12.90
C ASN A 174 18.02 7.69 13.76
N GLN A 175 17.54 6.46 13.86
CA GLN A 175 18.27 5.38 14.54
C GLN A 175 19.08 4.64 13.48
N THR A 176 20.40 4.85 13.44
CA THR A 176 21.26 4.13 12.51
C THR A 176 21.63 2.76 13.08
N PHE A 177 21.61 1.73 12.24
CA PHE A 177 22.25 0.45 12.57
C PHE A 177 23.76 0.56 12.41
N LYS A 178 24.49 -0.27 13.15
CA LYS A 178 25.95 -0.39 13.00
C LYS A 178 26.31 -0.70 11.55
N LYS A 179 27.40 -0.10 11.06
CA LYS A 179 27.93 -0.42 9.74
C LYS A 179 28.52 -1.83 9.75
N THR A 180 28.18 -2.61 8.74
CA THR A 180 28.64 -3.99 8.57
C THR A 180 29.71 -4.11 7.48
N LYS A 181 29.88 -3.08 6.64
CA LYS A 181 30.71 -3.05 5.44
C LYS A 181 30.33 -4.12 4.39
N LYS A 182 29.15 -4.77 4.55
CA LYS A 182 28.64 -5.79 3.65
C LYS A 182 27.69 -5.19 2.63
N SER A 183 27.78 -5.68 1.40
CA SER A 183 26.85 -5.33 0.31
C SER A 183 26.20 -6.60 -0.22
N VAL A 184 24.95 -6.53 -0.67
CA VAL A 184 24.20 -7.66 -1.19
C VAL A 184 23.38 -7.27 -2.43
N GLY A 185 23.43 -8.13 -3.45
CA GLY A 185 22.50 -8.13 -4.57
C GLY A 185 21.36 -9.09 -4.27
N ILE A 186 20.13 -8.72 -4.65
CA ILE A 186 18.93 -9.52 -4.40
C ILE A 186 18.18 -9.72 -5.71
N ASP A 187 18.08 -10.96 -6.13
CA ASP A 187 17.14 -11.39 -7.16
C ASP A 187 15.76 -11.69 -6.55
N LEU A 188 14.68 -11.31 -7.25
CA LEU A 188 13.29 -11.46 -6.80
C LEU A 188 12.58 -12.54 -7.61
N GLY A 189 12.37 -13.70 -6.98
CA GLY A 189 11.77 -14.85 -7.61
C GLY A 189 10.33 -15.17 -7.22
N LEU A 190 9.71 -16.07 -7.99
CA LEU A 190 8.37 -16.63 -7.70
C LEU A 190 8.42 -17.97 -6.97
N LYS A 191 9.56 -18.68 -6.97
CA LYS A 191 9.80 -19.89 -6.18
C LYS A 191 10.34 -19.49 -4.81
N SER A 192 11.44 -18.79 -4.79
CA SER A 192 11.98 -18.11 -3.59
C SER A 192 11.71 -16.61 -3.71
N LEU A 193 11.30 -15.96 -2.61
CA LEU A 193 10.95 -14.55 -2.60
C LEU A 193 12.15 -13.66 -2.88
N THR A 194 13.28 -13.99 -2.25
CA THR A 194 14.56 -13.31 -2.43
C THR A 194 15.69 -14.35 -2.48
N ILE A 195 16.58 -14.18 -3.43
CA ILE A 195 17.83 -14.91 -3.52
C ILE A 195 18.94 -13.87 -3.44
N THR A 196 19.86 -14.05 -2.50
CA THR A 196 20.95 -13.10 -2.25
C THR A 196 22.24 -13.52 -2.95
N SER A 197 23.12 -12.56 -3.22
CA SER A 197 24.42 -12.80 -3.85
C SER A 197 25.36 -13.67 -3.03
N ASP A 198 25.10 -13.84 -1.72
CA ASP A 198 25.81 -14.76 -0.82
C ASP A 198 25.10 -16.13 -0.69
N GLY A 199 24.12 -16.43 -1.55
CA GLY A 199 23.47 -17.73 -1.67
C GLY A 199 22.28 -17.98 -0.73
N GLN A 200 21.89 -17.01 0.11
CA GLN A 200 20.74 -17.20 0.99
C GLN A 200 19.45 -17.13 0.18
N LYS A 201 18.58 -18.11 0.37
CA LYS A 201 17.26 -18.18 -0.29
C LYS A 201 16.15 -18.07 0.74
N GLU A 202 15.27 -17.10 0.57
CA GLU A 202 14.06 -16.94 1.38
C GLU A 202 12.85 -17.36 0.57
N ASP A 203 12.13 -18.34 1.04
CA ASP A 203 10.94 -18.80 0.38
C ASP A 203 9.80 -17.78 0.46
N ILE A 204 8.96 -17.78 -0.58
CA ILE A 204 7.67 -17.10 -0.50
C ILE A 204 6.91 -17.75 0.66
N LEU A 205 6.48 -16.92 1.62
CA LEU A 205 5.67 -17.41 2.71
C LEU A 205 4.50 -18.20 2.13
N LYS A 206 4.58 -19.51 2.17
CA LYS A 206 3.41 -20.37 1.95
C LYS A 206 2.47 -20.05 3.08
N VAL A 207 1.69 -18.95 2.91
CA VAL A 207 0.67 -18.59 3.87
C VAL A 207 -0.22 -19.79 3.99
N ASP A 208 0.05 -20.53 5.07
CA ASP A 208 -0.72 -21.63 5.62
C ASP A 208 -1.72 -22.20 4.60
N ASP A 209 -1.41 -23.34 3.99
CA ASP A 209 -2.31 -23.99 3.02
C ASP A 209 -3.72 -24.13 3.57
N GLY A 210 -3.85 -24.22 4.91
CA GLY A 210 -5.12 -24.21 5.62
C GLY A 210 -5.91 -22.92 5.44
N LEU A 211 -5.28 -21.73 5.56
CA LEU A 211 -5.97 -20.45 5.36
C LEU A 211 -6.37 -20.24 3.90
N ASN A 212 -5.52 -20.63 2.96
CA ASN A 212 -5.84 -20.54 1.54
C ASN A 212 -6.95 -21.52 1.14
N LYS A 213 -6.95 -22.76 1.68
CA LYS A 213 -8.04 -23.72 1.52
C LYS A 213 -9.36 -23.17 2.09
N GLN A 214 -9.33 -22.64 3.31
CA GLN A 214 -10.50 -22.00 3.93
C GLN A 214 -11.01 -20.82 3.10
N LEU A 215 -10.11 -19.96 2.59
CA LEU A 215 -10.48 -18.83 1.75
C LEU A 215 -11.20 -19.29 0.48
N ARG A 216 -10.67 -20.29 -0.24
CA ARG A 216 -11.31 -20.87 -1.44
C ARG A 216 -12.70 -21.43 -1.14
N ILE A 217 -12.86 -22.17 -0.04
CA ILE A 217 -14.15 -22.72 0.41
C ILE A 217 -15.16 -21.59 0.64
N TRP A 218 -14.74 -20.54 1.36
CA TRP A 218 -15.62 -19.41 1.68
C TRP A 218 -15.91 -18.51 0.48
N GLU A 219 -14.99 -18.38 -0.46
CA GLU A 219 -15.24 -17.68 -1.73
C GLU A 219 -16.30 -18.43 -2.57
N ARG A 220 -16.20 -19.76 -2.68
CA ARG A 220 -17.23 -20.59 -3.33
C ARG A 220 -18.59 -20.47 -2.62
N LYS A 221 -18.60 -20.53 -1.27
CA LYS A 221 -19.83 -20.33 -0.47
C LYS A 221 -20.41 -18.94 -0.69
N LYS A 222 -19.58 -17.90 -0.75
CA LYS A 222 -20.00 -16.51 -1.02
C LYS A 222 -20.63 -16.40 -2.40
N SER A 223 -20.01 -16.95 -3.44
CA SER A 223 -20.52 -16.93 -4.82
C SER A 223 -21.86 -17.62 -4.92
N ARG A 224 -21.99 -18.88 -4.43
CA ARG A 224 -23.25 -19.62 -4.42
C ARG A 224 -24.37 -18.90 -3.66
N ARG A 225 -24.04 -18.31 -2.48
CA ARG A 225 -25.02 -17.55 -1.68
C ARG A 225 -25.43 -16.24 -2.36
N TYR A 226 -24.54 -15.63 -3.16
CA TYR A 226 -24.86 -14.47 -3.98
C TYR A 226 -25.86 -14.84 -5.07
N GLU A 227 -25.61 -15.92 -5.81
CA GLU A 227 -26.52 -16.39 -6.86
C GLU A 227 -27.92 -16.76 -6.29
N ASN A 228 -27.96 -17.42 -5.13
CA ASN A 228 -29.22 -17.72 -4.45
C ASN A 228 -29.95 -16.42 -4.02
N ALA A 229 -29.24 -15.42 -3.52
CA ALA A 229 -29.82 -14.13 -3.18
C ALA A 229 -30.31 -13.41 -4.42
N LYS A 230 -29.57 -13.49 -5.53
CA LYS A 230 -29.95 -12.91 -6.82
C LYS A 230 -31.25 -13.54 -7.34
N LYS A 231 -31.38 -14.87 -7.28
CA LYS A 231 -32.60 -15.58 -7.68
C LYS A 231 -33.82 -15.22 -6.82
N ALA A 232 -33.62 -14.86 -5.56
CA ALA A 232 -34.68 -14.46 -4.63
C ALA A 232 -35.08 -12.96 -4.78
N MET A 233 -34.37 -12.20 -5.60
CA MET A 233 -34.73 -10.81 -5.93
C MET A 233 -35.68 -10.79 -7.10
N ALA A 234 -36.61 -9.82 -7.10
CA ALA A 234 -37.46 -9.58 -8.28
C ALA A 234 -36.62 -8.93 -9.39
N PHE A 235 -36.84 -9.37 -10.63
CA PHE A 235 -36.25 -8.82 -11.84
C PHE A 235 -37.34 -8.22 -12.72
N ASP A 236 -37.01 -7.19 -13.49
CA ASP A 236 -37.86 -6.67 -14.58
C ASP A 236 -37.70 -7.53 -15.85
N GLU A 237 -38.46 -7.19 -16.89
CA GLU A 237 -38.48 -7.85 -18.20
C GLU A 237 -37.11 -7.85 -18.91
N HIS A 238 -36.19 -6.95 -18.46
CA HIS A 238 -34.83 -6.80 -18.98
C HIS A 238 -33.76 -7.35 -18.05
N ASP A 239 -34.10 -8.28 -17.15
CA ASP A 239 -33.19 -8.88 -16.19
C ASP A 239 -32.55 -7.86 -15.20
N LYS A 240 -33.13 -6.66 -15.06
CA LYS A 240 -32.70 -5.68 -14.06
C LYS A 240 -33.32 -5.96 -12.72
N VAL A 241 -32.51 -5.90 -11.68
CA VAL A 241 -32.99 -6.06 -10.30
C VAL A 241 -33.88 -4.89 -9.94
N LEU A 242 -35.18 -5.14 -9.70
CA LEU A 242 -36.18 -4.14 -9.29
C LEU A 242 -35.85 -3.49 -7.95
N PHE A 243 -35.13 -4.21 -7.06
CA PHE A 243 -34.68 -3.69 -5.79
C PHE A 243 -33.22 -3.25 -5.82
N PRO A 244 -32.84 -2.12 -5.18
CA PRO A 244 -31.47 -1.67 -5.13
C PRO A 244 -30.55 -2.78 -4.56
N ARG A 245 -29.30 -2.87 -5.02
CA ARG A 245 -28.28 -3.81 -4.49
C ARG A 245 -28.10 -3.76 -2.96
N THR A 246 -28.64 -2.74 -2.29
CA THR A 246 -28.72 -2.63 -0.83
C THR A 246 -29.51 -3.75 -0.19
N ASP A 247 -30.41 -4.42 -0.91
CA ASP A 247 -31.25 -5.50 -0.42
C ASP A 247 -30.47 -6.80 -0.21
N LEU A 248 -29.26 -6.96 -0.76
CA LEU A 248 -28.34 -8.02 -0.36
C LEU A 248 -28.05 -8.05 1.14
N LYS A 249 -28.33 -6.93 1.86
CA LYS A 249 -28.24 -6.88 3.32
C LYS A 249 -29.27 -7.77 4.01
N GLN A 250 -30.38 -8.05 3.36
CA GLN A 250 -31.46 -8.92 3.89
C GLN A 250 -31.07 -10.39 3.92
N PHE A 251 -29.98 -10.79 3.23
CA PHE A 251 -29.52 -12.16 3.17
C PHE A 251 -28.41 -12.45 4.20
N PRO A 252 -28.73 -12.85 5.45
CA PRO A 252 -27.75 -12.96 6.52
C PRO A 252 -26.64 -13.99 6.23
N ARG A 253 -26.99 -15.10 5.55
CA ARG A 253 -25.99 -16.12 5.14
C ARG A 253 -25.00 -15.59 4.12
N TYR A 254 -25.43 -14.75 3.16
CA TYR A 254 -24.54 -14.07 2.22
C TYR A 254 -23.64 -13.07 2.96
N GLN A 255 -24.22 -12.23 3.82
CA GLN A 255 -23.46 -11.27 4.63
C GLN A 255 -22.41 -11.94 5.52
N GLN A 256 -22.73 -13.07 6.10
CA GLN A 256 -21.76 -13.89 6.86
C GLN A 256 -20.59 -14.33 5.98
N ALA A 257 -20.86 -14.82 4.76
CA ALA A 257 -19.80 -15.25 3.84
C ALA A 257 -18.90 -14.06 3.43
N VAL A 258 -19.49 -12.91 3.12
CA VAL A 258 -18.74 -11.67 2.80
C VAL A 258 -17.80 -11.29 3.96
N ARG A 259 -18.31 -11.30 5.20
CA ARG A 259 -17.50 -10.96 6.40
C ARG A 259 -16.37 -11.96 6.62
N THR A 260 -16.65 -13.27 6.44
CA THR A 260 -15.65 -14.33 6.63
C THR A 260 -14.55 -14.26 5.57
N VAL A 261 -14.91 -14.09 4.30
CA VAL A 261 -13.93 -13.88 3.21
C VAL A 261 -13.07 -12.65 3.50
N ALA A 262 -13.66 -11.53 3.89
CA ALA A 262 -12.92 -10.32 4.24
C ALA A 262 -11.98 -10.54 5.45
N LYS A 263 -12.41 -11.35 6.45
CA LYS A 263 -11.57 -11.72 7.60
C LYS A 263 -10.36 -12.55 7.17
N LEU A 264 -10.55 -13.56 6.34
CA LEU A 264 -9.48 -14.43 5.88
C LEU A 264 -8.48 -13.68 5.00
N LYS A 265 -8.96 -12.91 4.02
CA LYS A 265 -8.09 -12.07 3.17
C LYS A 265 -7.24 -11.10 3.97
N LYS A 266 -7.82 -10.48 5.00
CA LYS A 266 -7.06 -9.59 5.88
C LYS A 266 -6.00 -10.34 6.68
N HIS A 267 -6.32 -11.50 7.23
CA HIS A 267 -5.37 -12.32 7.99
C HIS A 267 -4.18 -12.74 7.13
N ILE A 268 -4.44 -13.21 5.90
CA ILE A 268 -3.40 -13.55 4.92
C ILE A 268 -2.52 -12.32 4.61
N ALA A 269 -3.13 -11.16 4.36
CA ALA A 269 -2.39 -9.93 4.07
C ALA A 269 -1.54 -9.44 5.27
N GLU A 270 -2.04 -9.59 6.50
CA GLU A 270 -1.32 -9.22 7.72
C GLU A 270 -0.12 -10.15 7.97
N ARG A 271 -0.27 -11.47 7.81
CA ARG A 271 0.85 -12.43 7.90
C ARG A 271 1.92 -12.14 6.87
N ARG A 272 1.53 -11.92 5.61
CA ARG A 272 2.46 -11.57 4.54
C ARG A 272 3.23 -10.29 4.87
N ARG A 273 2.53 -9.26 5.32
CA ARG A 273 3.17 -8.00 5.70
C ARG A 273 4.14 -8.16 6.86
N ASP A 274 3.81 -8.95 7.88
CA ASP A 274 4.68 -9.24 9.02
C ASP A 274 5.96 -9.95 8.57
N ASN A 275 5.82 -10.97 7.71
CA ASN A 275 6.98 -11.67 7.14
C ASN A 275 7.91 -10.74 6.35
N LEU A 276 7.33 -9.90 5.48
CA LEU A 276 8.10 -8.91 4.74
C LEU A 276 8.80 -7.90 5.67
N HIS A 277 8.14 -7.50 6.77
CA HIS A 277 8.78 -6.63 7.74
C HIS A 277 9.96 -7.30 8.46
N LYS A 278 9.87 -8.58 8.80
CA LYS A 278 10.95 -9.36 9.40
C LYS A 278 12.11 -9.49 8.43
N LEU A 279 11.85 -9.93 7.21
CA LEU A 279 12.86 -10.09 6.15
C LEU A 279 13.59 -8.77 5.87
N THR A 280 12.85 -7.71 5.56
CA THR A 280 13.45 -6.41 5.23
C THR A 280 14.18 -5.76 6.40
N THR A 281 13.78 -6.04 7.66
CA THR A 281 14.54 -5.58 8.83
C THR A 281 15.84 -6.32 8.96
N ARG A 282 15.85 -7.65 8.76
CA ARG A 282 17.06 -8.48 8.77
C ARG A 282 18.03 -7.99 7.69
N LEU A 283 17.60 -7.87 6.44
CA LEU A 283 18.44 -7.39 5.34
C LEU A 283 19.08 -6.02 5.63
N VAL A 284 18.29 -5.07 6.13
CA VAL A 284 18.80 -3.71 6.46
C VAL A 284 19.73 -3.73 7.69
N LYS A 285 19.61 -4.72 8.59
CA LYS A 285 20.53 -4.90 9.71
C LYS A 285 21.84 -5.51 9.26
N ASP A 286 21.80 -6.49 8.36
CA ASP A 286 22.93 -7.33 7.98
C ASP A 286 23.80 -6.69 6.89
N TYR A 287 23.25 -5.79 6.06
CA TYR A 287 23.96 -5.17 4.93
C TYR A 287 23.88 -3.65 4.96
N ASP A 288 24.97 -3.00 4.54
CA ASP A 288 25.06 -1.53 4.41
C ASP A 288 24.53 -1.05 3.05
N THR A 289 24.76 -1.86 2.02
CA THR A 289 24.27 -1.59 0.65
C THR A 289 23.44 -2.78 0.16
N ILE A 290 22.24 -2.50 -0.28
CA ILE A 290 21.32 -3.49 -0.85
C ILE A 290 21.04 -3.08 -2.29
N VAL A 291 21.22 -3.99 -3.23
CA VAL A 291 20.93 -3.76 -4.66
C VAL A 291 19.79 -4.66 -5.08
N VAL A 292 18.80 -4.09 -5.74
CA VAL A 292 17.60 -4.81 -6.26
C VAL A 292 17.28 -4.38 -7.68
N GLU A 293 16.58 -5.22 -8.42
CA GLU A 293 16.09 -4.88 -9.75
C GLU A 293 14.83 -4.01 -9.73
N ASN A 294 14.70 -3.14 -10.73
CA ASN A 294 13.50 -2.35 -11.00
C ASN A 294 12.47 -3.16 -11.80
N LEU A 295 11.85 -4.15 -11.18
CA LEU A 295 10.86 -4.96 -11.85
C LEU A 295 9.57 -4.17 -12.13
N SER A 296 9.09 -4.21 -13.37
CA SER A 296 7.80 -3.63 -13.76
C SER A 296 6.63 -4.52 -13.31
N VAL A 297 6.41 -4.61 -12.00
CA VAL A 297 5.37 -5.46 -11.37
C VAL A 297 3.99 -5.23 -12.01
N LYS A 298 3.64 -3.97 -12.34
CA LYS A 298 2.37 -3.62 -12.97
C LYS A 298 2.20 -4.28 -14.35
N ASN A 299 3.26 -4.34 -15.16
CA ASN A 299 3.23 -4.99 -16.47
C ASN A 299 3.23 -6.52 -16.33
N MET A 300 4.02 -7.06 -15.41
CA MET A 300 4.05 -8.50 -15.15
C MET A 300 2.70 -9.04 -14.66
N MET A 301 1.93 -8.26 -13.90
CA MET A 301 0.58 -8.63 -13.44
C MET A 301 -0.47 -8.68 -14.55
N LYS A 302 -0.18 -8.19 -15.77
CA LYS A 302 -1.07 -8.36 -16.94
C LYS A 302 -1.09 -9.81 -17.43
N ASN A 303 -0.07 -10.59 -17.14
CA ASN A 303 -0.05 -12.02 -17.42
C ASN A 303 -0.95 -12.76 -16.41
N HIS A 304 -2.10 -13.25 -16.88
CA HIS A 304 -3.11 -13.91 -16.04
C HIS A 304 -2.59 -15.19 -15.37
N HIS A 305 -1.65 -15.92 -15.95
CA HIS A 305 -1.06 -17.13 -15.37
C HIS A 305 -0.16 -16.84 -14.18
N LEU A 306 0.53 -15.69 -14.17
CA LEU A 306 1.49 -15.33 -13.13
C LEU A 306 0.96 -14.29 -12.13
N SER A 307 -0.14 -13.60 -12.46
CA SER A 307 -0.66 -12.48 -11.66
C SER A 307 -0.92 -12.82 -10.20
N ALA A 308 -1.48 -14.00 -9.93
CA ALA A 308 -1.74 -14.47 -8.56
C ALA A 308 -0.44 -14.71 -7.77
N SER A 309 0.58 -15.33 -8.40
CA SER A 309 1.88 -15.59 -7.80
C SER A 309 2.64 -14.28 -7.52
N ILE A 310 2.63 -13.34 -8.48
CA ILE A 310 3.26 -12.02 -8.35
C ILE A 310 2.56 -11.20 -7.24
N ALA A 311 1.24 -11.23 -7.18
CA ALA A 311 0.49 -10.58 -6.09
C ALA A 311 0.81 -11.20 -4.73
N ASN A 312 1.03 -12.52 -4.67
CA ASN A 312 1.45 -13.24 -3.47
C ASN A 312 2.87 -12.87 -3.04
N ALA A 313 3.81 -12.77 -3.95
CA ALA A 313 5.19 -12.37 -3.68
C ALA A 313 5.29 -10.93 -3.14
N SER A 314 4.36 -10.04 -3.53
CA SER A 314 4.27 -8.66 -3.02
C SER A 314 5.57 -7.85 -3.15
N TRP A 315 6.33 -8.03 -4.26
CA TRP A 315 7.62 -7.37 -4.52
C TRP A 315 7.58 -5.84 -4.36
N GLY A 316 6.51 -5.20 -4.83
CA GLY A 316 6.35 -3.75 -4.66
C GLY A 316 6.31 -3.32 -3.17
N THR A 317 5.73 -4.15 -2.29
CA THR A 317 5.72 -3.91 -0.85
C THR A 317 7.11 -4.12 -0.26
N LEU A 318 7.82 -5.16 -0.67
CA LEU A 318 9.20 -5.45 -0.25
C LEU A 318 10.14 -4.29 -0.60
N ILE A 319 10.16 -3.85 -1.86
CA ILE A 319 10.98 -2.72 -2.32
C ILE A 319 10.61 -1.43 -1.57
N SER A 320 9.30 -1.17 -1.39
CA SER A 320 8.85 -0.01 -0.61
C SER A 320 9.34 -0.06 0.84
N GLN A 321 9.33 -1.25 1.46
CA GLN A 321 9.84 -1.42 2.83
C GLN A 321 11.36 -1.23 2.89
N LEU A 322 12.13 -1.74 1.94
CA LEU A 322 13.57 -1.52 1.85
C LEU A 322 13.88 -0.04 1.70
N LYS A 323 13.17 0.69 0.80
CA LYS A 323 13.37 2.13 0.60
C LYS A 323 13.33 2.92 1.90
N TYR A 324 12.23 2.84 2.64
CA TYR A 324 12.12 3.66 3.86
C TYR A 324 12.97 3.12 5.01
N LYS A 325 13.21 1.80 5.10
CA LYS A 325 14.08 1.24 6.15
C LYS A 325 15.53 1.57 5.92
N CYS A 326 16.05 1.49 4.70
CA CYS A 326 17.40 1.95 4.39
C CYS A 326 17.56 3.44 4.77
N ALA A 327 16.61 4.28 4.39
CA ALA A 327 16.63 5.69 4.79
C ALA A 327 16.56 5.89 6.32
N TRP A 328 15.75 5.08 7.04
CA TRP A 328 15.61 5.20 8.50
C TRP A 328 16.86 4.74 9.26
N TYR A 329 17.56 3.74 8.74
CA TYR A 329 18.67 3.10 9.45
C TYR A 329 20.06 3.45 8.90
N GLY A 330 20.13 4.46 7.98
CA GLY A 330 21.40 4.93 7.43
C GLY A 330 22.08 3.93 6.51
N LYS A 331 21.29 3.13 5.78
CA LYS A 331 21.73 2.14 4.79
C LYS A 331 21.41 2.61 3.38
N LYS A 332 22.06 2.02 2.37
CA LYS A 332 21.91 2.38 0.97
C LYS A 332 21.06 1.35 0.22
N LEU A 333 20.08 1.80 -0.53
CA LEU A 333 19.33 0.97 -1.48
C LEU A 333 19.60 1.48 -2.89
N ILE A 334 20.04 0.59 -3.77
CA ILE A 334 20.28 0.83 -5.19
C ILE A 334 19.25 0.02 -5.98
N ILE A 335 18.63 0.65 -6.96
CA ILE A 335 17.66 0.00 -7.82
C ILE A 335 18.19 0.07 -9.25
N ILE A 336 18.45 -1.08 -9.86
CA ILE A 336 19.07 -1.19 -11.18
C ILE A 336 18.09 -1.66 -12.25
N ASP A 337 18.45 -1.47 -13.52
CA ASP A 337 17.74 -2.06 -14.67
C ASP A 337 17.93 -3.57 -14.69
N PRO A 338 16.86 -4.39 -14.81
CA PRO A 338 16.91 -5.86 -14.79
C PRO A 338 17.51 -6.50 -16.05
N LYS A 339 17.91 -5.72 -17.06
CA LYS A 339 18.35 -6.23 -18.35
C LYS A 339 19.59 -7.12 -18.22
N ASN A 340 19.49 -8.38 -18.69
CA ASN A 340 20.55 -9.39 -18.83
C ASN A 340 21.20 -9.92 -17.54
N THR A 341 20.72 -9.57 -16.36
CA THR A 341 21.33 -9.98 -15.07
C THR A 341 21.45 -11.50 -14.91
N SER A 342 20.50 -12.27 -15.42
CA SER A 342 20.48 -13.74 -15.31
C SER A 342 21.18 -14.48 -16.47
N ARG A 343 21.53 -13.80 -17.58
CA ARG A 343 22.13 -14.42 -18.77
C ARG A 343 23.65 -14.19 -18.89
N ILE A 344 24.20 -13.34 -18.05
CA ILE A 344 25.62 -13.05 -17.99
C ILE A 344 26.25 -13.90 -16.91
N CYS A 345 27.36 -14.56 -17.20
CA CYS A 345 28.17 -15.26 -16.21
C CYS A 345 28.79 -14.25 -15.23
N HIS A 346 28.60 -14.44 -13.93
CA HIS A 346 29.13 -13.50 -12.96
C HIS A 346 30.66 -13.62 -12.79
N GLU A 347 31.25 -14.74 -13.18
CA GLU A 347 32.73 -14.97 -13.13
C GLU A 347 33.42 -14.25 -14.30
N CYS A 348 33.14 -14.66 -15.56
CA CYS A 348 33.84 -14.16 -16.72
C CYS A 348 33.17 -12.95 -17.40
N LYS A 349 32.00 -12.53 -16.96
CA LYS A 349 31.21 -11.40 -17.51
C LYS A 349 30.73 -11.59 -18.95
N GLN A 350 30.89 -12.76 -19.52
CA GLN A 350 30.38 -13.07 -20.87
C GLN A 350 28.92 -13.47 -20.81
N LYS A 351 28.16 -13.02 -21.83
CA LYS A 351 26.77 -13.42 -22.01
C LYS A 351 26.73 -14.86 -22.59
N ASN A 352 25.91 -15.70 -21.99
CA ASN A 352 25.63 -17.00 -22.57
C ASN A 352 24.59 -16.85 -23.67
N HIS A 353 25.04 -17.04 -24.93
CA HIS A 353 24.22 -16.93 -26.15
C HIS A 353 23.35 -18.17 -26.40
N GLU A 354 23.63 -19.31 -25.83
CA GLU A 354 22.80 -20.51 -25.92
C GLU A 354 21.38 -20.25 -25.41
N PHE A 355 21.23 -19.33 -24.45
CA PHE A 355 19.93 -18.94 -23.92
C PHE A 355 19.10 -18.07 -24.88
N ASP A 356 19.68 -17.55 -25.93
CA ASP A 356 18.94 -16.73 -26.91
C ASP A 356 18.06 -17.63 -27.83
N SER A 357 18.37 -18.92 -27.94
CA SER A 357 17.62 -19.94 -28.71
C SER A 357 16.49 -20.60 -27.87
N LEU A 358 16.53 -20.48 -26.54
CA LEU A 358 15.53 -21.10 -25.68
C LEU A 358 14.21 -20.34 -25.67
N SER A 359 13.10 -21.07 -25.67
CA SER A 359 11.80 -20.47 -25.32
C SER A 359 11.80 -19.93 -23.90
N GLN A 360 10.90 -19.00 -23.60
CA GLN A 360 10.78 -18.44 -22.26
C GLN A 360 10.47 -19.50 -21.19
N SER A 361 9.74 -20.56 -21.53
CA SER A 361 9.43 -21.67 -20.62
C SER A 361 10.66 -22.51 -20.30
N GLU A 362 11.47 -22.87 -21.30
CA GLU A 362 12.71 -23.61 -21.13
C GLU A 362 13.72 -22.83 -20.30
N TRP A 363 13.90 -21.54 -20.63
CA TRP A 363 14.73 -20.65 -19.85
C TRP A 363 14.28 -20.57 -18.37
N LEU A 364 12.99 -20.45 -18.10
CA LEU A 364 12.46 -20.42 -16.73
C LEU A 364 12.61 -21.77 -16.00
N ALA A 365 12.69 -22.89 -16.73
CA ALA A 365 12.91 -24.20 -16.16
C ALA A 365 14.38 -24.46 -15.79
N THR A 366 15.32 -23.85 -16.52
CA THR A 366 16.76 -23.95 -16.26
C THR A 366 17.10 -23.37 -14.90
N ARG A 367 17.69 -24.16 -14.01
CA ARG A 367 18.08 -23.75 -12.64
C ARG A 367 19.58 -23.62 -12.46
N GLU A 368 20.32 -24.52 -13.09
CA GLU A 368 21.76 -24.59 -13.05
C GLU A 368 22.28 -24.65 -14.48
N TRP A 369 23.44 -24.11 -14.73
CA TRP A 369 24.06 -24.13 -16.04
C TRP A 369 25.57 -23.97 -15.95
N ASP A 370 26.27 -24.52 -16.93
CA ASP A 370 27.71 -24.36 -17.05
C ASP A 370 28.03 -23.24 -18.05
N CYS A 371 28.95 -22.38 -17.71
CA CYS A 371 29.33 -21.28 -18.57
C CYS A 371 30.13 -21.81 -19.77
N PRO A 372 29.70 -21.58 -21.03
CA PRO A 372 30.44 -22.11 -22.20
C PRO A 372 31.82 -21.48 -22.36
N ASN A 373 32.08 -20.32 -21.72
CA ASN A 373 33.35 -19.60 -21.85
C ASN A 373 34.36 -19.94 -20.74
N CYS A 374 33.95 -20.01 -19.48
CA CYS A 374 34.86 -20.25 -18.35
C CYS A 374 34.57 -21.53 -17.58
N HIS A 375 33.63 -22.34 -18.05
CA HIS A 375 33.20 -23.61 -17.47
C HIS A 375 32.75 -23.59 -16.01
N ALA A 376 32.47 -22.41 -15.45
CA ALA A 376 31.95 -22.29 -14.10
C ALA A 376 30.53 -22.87 -14.03
N HIS A 377 30.28 -23.73 -13.04
CA HIS A 377 28.94 -24.23 -12.71
C HIS A 377 28.17 -23.20 -11.88
N LEU A 378 26.99 -22.82 -12.34
CA LEU A 378 26.26 -21.66 -11.83
C LEU A 378 24.82 -22.01 -11.48
N ASP A 379 24.40 -21.70 -10.22
CA ASP A 379 22.97 -21.54 -9.92
C ASP A 379 22.48 -20.23 -10.57
N ARG A 380 21.48 -20.32 -11.43
CA ARG A 380 20.99 -19.20 -12.22
C ARG A 380 20.57 -18.00 -11.36
N ASP A 381 19.86 -18.26 -10.26
CA ASP A 381 19.26 -17.22 -9.43
C ASP A 381 20.35 -16.56 -8.55
N VAL A 382 21.34 -17.34 -8.05
CA VAL A 382 22.52 -16.80 -7.35
C VAL A 382 23.43 -16.03 -8.29
N ASN A 383 23.63 -16.53 -9.52
CA ASN A 383 24.36 -15.82 -10.58
C ASN A 383 23.72 -14.45 -10.87
N ALA A 384 22.40 -14.42 -11.02
CA ALA A 384 21.66 -13.17 -11.20
C ALA A 384 21.89 -12.20 -10.03
N ALA A 385 21.77 -12.68 -8.80
CA ALA A 385 21.98 -11.85 -7.61
C ALA A 385 23.41 -11.28 -7.52
N LYS A 386 24.44 -12.02 -7.92
CA LYS A 386 25.82 -11.54 -8.00
C LYS A 386 25.99 -10.48 -9.10
N ASN A 387 25.40 -10.66 -10.26
CA ASN A 387 25.40 -9.66 -11.34
C ASN A 387 24.63 -8.38 -10.95
N ILE A 388 23.51 -8.52 -10.23
CA ILE A 388 22.76 -7.40 -9.66
C ILE A 388 23.65 -6.59 -8.73
N LEU A 389 24.39 -7.27 -7.83
CA LEU A 389 25.32 -6.62 -6.92
C LEU A 389 26.41 -5.85 -7.68
N ALA A 390 27.10 -6.52 -8.63
CA ALA A 390 28.17 -5.91 -9.41
C ALA A 390 27.69 -4.65 -10.14
N LYS A 391 26.61 -4.76 -10.91
CA LYS A 391 26.00 -3.65 -11.64
C LYS A 391 25.58 -2.48 -10.72
N GLY A 392 25.10 -2.78 -9.51
CA GLY A 392 24.75 -1.74 -8.55
C GLY A 392 25.96 -1.05 -7.94
N LEU A 393 27.04 -1.78 -7.68
CA LEU A 393 28.29 -1.17 -7.16
C LEU A 393 28.98 -0.29 -8.19
N GLU A 394 28.93 -0.65 -9.47
CA GLU A 394 29.43 0.20 -10.58
C GLU A 394 28.75 1.59 -10.62
N THR A 395 27.50 1.69 -10.21
CA THR A 395 26.82 3.00 -10.12
C THR A 395 27.28 3.86 -8.95
N LEU A 396 28.17 3.36 -8.09
CA LEU A 396 28.73 4.05 -6.93
C LEU A 396 30.16 4.51 -7.13
N ALA A 397 30.87 3.90 -8.09
CA ALA A 397 32.20 4.30 -8.51
C ALA A 397 32.10 5.51 -9.44
#